data_24276d2180bcdb77551773f4f908dc9b
#
_entry.id   24276d2180bcdb77551773f4f908dc9b
#
_cell.length_a   1.000
_cell.length_b   1.000
_cell.length_c   1.000
_cell.angle_alpha   90.00
_cell.angle_beta   90.00
_cell.angle_gamma   90.00
#
_symmetry.space_group_name_H-M   'P 1'
#
loop_
_entity.id
_entity.type
_entity.pdbx_description
1 polymer ?
#
loop_
_entity_poly.entity_id
_entity_poly.type
_entity_poly.pdbx_seq_one_letter_code
_entity_poly.pdbx_strand_id
1 'polypeptide(L)'
;MHALRVVFALRSFPRKGLEKYAPFRYNQVIWADFAQIQVDLSKNVAAAGDNSKREGIMEIQLQNLTKKFPNRNRKHPGDVIAVNEFNFTIPDGQLIGLLGPSGCGKSTTLNLICGLEKPTSGKIFFGGEDVTGVEPEHRGVGMVFQNYALYPHLTVRKNIMFPLENLKGKDRLSKEEMEKRVLDAAKMVSLEELLDRKPRELSGGQQQRVAIARALVKMPRVLLLDEPLSNLDARLRLQTREEIRRIQRETKITTIFVTHDQEEALSISDLIVVMKEGILQQIGKPQEVYDQPANLFVAKFLGTPPINVFSGKVTDGQVKIGEETVLLADLPDQEVTVGIRPEGFVVDEDGTFSCALKGIEVLGRDISIVASHPAAENASIRAIVGSIRLNQDMAQAVFFSLKTDKVFLFDAKDGSRIETALKRPAGKRS
;
A
#
# COMPACT_ATOMS: atom_id res chain seq x y z
N MET A 1 23.05 -22.98 -14.61
CA MET A 1 23.72 -22.46 -15.81
C MET A 1 22.87 -21.58 -16.74
N HIS A 2 21.57 -21.36 -16.48
CA HIS A 2 20.73 -20.47 -17.32
C HIS A 2 20.69 -19.01 -16.83
N ALA A 3 20.91 -18.75 -15.56
CA ALA A 3 20.92 -17.37 -14.99
C ALA A 3 22.12 -16.50 -15.44
N LEU A 4 23.24 -17.13 -15.84
CA LEU A 4 24.43 -16.37 -16.33
C LEU A 4 24.27 -15.85 -17.76
N ARG A 5 23.32 -16.33 -18.55
CA ARG A 5 23.11 -15.89 -19.95
C ARG A 5 22.27 -14.61 -20.05
N VAL A 6 21.46 -14.28 -19.06
CA VAL A 6 20.64 -13.06 -19.08
C VAL A 6 21.46 -11.82 -18.72
N VAL A 7 22.47 -11.95 -17.85
CA VAL A 7 23.36 -10.83 -17.47
C VAL A 7 24.28 -10.41 -18.60
N PHE A 8 24.62 -11.30 -19.53
CA PHE A 8 25.49 -10.99 -20.69
C PHE A 8 24.75 -10.32 -21.86
N ALA A 9 23.43 -10.47 -21.95
CA ALA A 9 22.65 -9.88 -23.06
C ALA A 9 22.41 -8.36 -22.87
N LEU A 10 22.55 -7.82 -21.67
CA LEU A 10 22.36 -6.39 -21.39
C LEU A 10 23.62 -5.52 -21.59
N ARG A 11 24.76 -6.12 -21.95
CA ARG A 11 26.02 -5.39 -22.24
C ARG A 11 26.21 -4.95 -23.71
N SER A 12 25.32 -5.31 -24.61
CA SER A 12 25.50 -5.12 -26.06
C SER A 12 24.57 -4.10 -26.72
N PHE A 13 23.93 -3.18 -25.98
CA PHE A 13 23.19 -2.08 -26.60
C PHE A 13 24.06 -0.83 -26.75
N PRO A 14 24.12 -0.22 -27.95
CA PRO A 14 24.97 0.94 -28.21
C PRO A 14 24.41 2.21 -27.53
N ARG A 15 25.30 2.89 -26.77
CA ARG A 15 25.03 4.14 -26.01
C ARG A 15 24.95 5.38 -26.93
N LYS A 16 24.21 5.40 -28.02
CA LYS A 16 23.98 6.62 -28.80
C LYS A 16 22.51 6.78 -29.15
N GLY A 17 21.84 7.76 -28.50
CA GLY A 17 20.48 8.18 -28.88
C GLY A 17 19.53 8.58 -27.78
N LEU A 18 19.92 8.57 -26.49
CA LEU A 18 19.00 8.78 -25.34
C LEU A 18 19.00 10.18 -24.72
N GLU A 19 19.67 11.17 -25.37
CA GLU A 19 19.75 12.53 -24.79
C GLU A 19 18.51 13.42 -25.01
N LYS A 20 17.44 12.94 -25.65
CA LYS A 20 16.26 13.77 -25.97
C LYS A 20 15.03 13.56 -25.07
N TYR A 21 15.09 12.73 -24.05
CA TYR A 21 13.98 12.49 -23.12
C TYR A 21 14.44 12.59 -21.66
N ALA A 22 14.69 13.82 -21.21
CA ALA A 22 14.92 14.11 -19.81
C ALA A 22 13.58 14.44 -19.15
N PRO A 23 12.88 13.39 -18.65
CA PRO A 23 12.58 13.23 -17.24
C PRO A 23 12.69 11.77 -16.73
N PHE A 24 13.56 10.94 -17.32
CA PHE A 24 13.59 9.48 -17.15
C PHE A 24 14.61 8.93 -16.13
N ARG A 25 15.27 9.77 -15.33
CA ARG A 25 16.20 9.26 -14.30
C ARG A 25 15.53 8.61 -13.09
N TYR A 26 14.24 8.87 -12.89
CA TYR A 26 13.47 8.33 -11.75
C TYR A 26 13.29 6.80 -11.79
N ASN A 27 13.27 6.20 -12.99
CA ASN A 27 13.00 4.76 -13.12
C ASN A 27 14.21 3.85 -12.91
N GLN A 28 15.45 4.32 -13.06
CA GLN A 28 16.61 3.41 -13.01
C GLN A 28 17.01 2.96 -11.61
N VAL A 29 16.82 3.81 -10.58
CA VAL A 29 17.12 3.44 -9.19
C VAL A 29 16.06 2.47 -8.66
N ILE A 30 14.79 2.75 -8.94
CA ILE A 30 13.68 1.85 -8.57
C ILE A 30 13.82 0.46 -9.23
N TRP A 31 14.34 0.39 -10.47
CA TRP A 31 14.55 -0.88 -11.17
C TRP A 31 15.70 -1.73 -10.61
N ALA A 32 16.76 -1.12 -10.07
CA ALA A 32 17.86 -1.83 -9.45
C ALA A 32 17.42 -2.49 -8.13
N ASP A 33 16.68 -1.76 -7.28
CA ASP A 33 16.11 -2.29 -6.04
C ASP A 33 15.00 -3.32 -6.31
N PHE A 34 14.20 -3.11 -7.36
CA PHE A 34 13.17 -4.07 -7.79
C PHE A 34 13.77 -5.42 -8.20
N ALA A 35 14.88 -5.38 -8.95
CA ALA A 35 15.60 -6.59 -9.32
C ALA A 35 16.19 -7.30 -8.10
N GLN A 36 16.63 -6.55 -7.08
CA GLN A 36 17.17 -7.10 -5.85
C GLN A 36 16.06 -7.71 -4.97
N ILE A 37 14.91 -7.03 -4.83
CA ILE A 37 13.72 -7.55 -4.10
C ILE A 37 13.18 -8.81 -4.80
N GLN A 38 13.14 -8.85 -6.12
CA GLN A 38 12.76 -10.06 -6.87
C GLN A 38 13.76 -11.21 -6.68
N VAL A 39 15.06 -10.91 -6.62
CA VAL A 39 16.10 -11.92 -6.35
C VAL A 39 15.99 -12.45 -4.91
N ASP A 40 15.68 -11.60 -3.95
CA ASP A 40 15.51 -12.00 -2.54
C ASP A 40 14.18 -12.73 -2.30
N LEU A 41 13.10 -12.35 -2.98
CA LEU A 41 11.84 -13.10 -2.98
C LEU A 41 12.02 -14.49 -3.65
N SER A 42 12.75 -14.57 -4.76
CA SER A 42 13.04 -15.86 -5.42
C SER A 42 13.98 -16.75 -4.60
N LYS A 43 14.91 -16.18 -3.81
CA LYS A 43 15.78 -16.93 -2.90
C LYS A 43 15.01 -17.46 -1.69
N ASN A 44 14.06 -16.69 -1.14
CA ASN A 44 13.20 -17.14 -0.04
C ASN A 44 12.20 -18.23 -0.49
N VAL A 45 11.76 -18.22 -1.75
CA VAL A 45 10.96 -19.29 -2.36
C VAL A 45 11.81 -20.55 -2.62
N ALA A 46 13.08 -20.40 -2.98
CA ALA A 46 14.00 -21.52 -3.21
C ALA A 46 14.52 -22.17 -1.91
N ALA A 47 14.49 -21.45 -0.77
CA ALA A 47 14.85 -21.97 0.56
C ALA A 47 13.69 -22.73 1.26
N ALA A 48 12.47 -22.60 0.78
CA ALA A 48 11.32 -23.39 1.20
C ALA A 48 11.28 -24.67 0.35
N GLY A 49 11.99 -25.67 0.80
CA GLY A 49 12.20 -27.03 0.26
C GLY A 49 11.21 -27.55 -0.78
N ASP A 50 11.79 -28.19 -1.76
CA ASP A 50 11.24 -29.08 -2.78
C ASP A 50 9.89 -29.73 -2.41
N ASN A 51 8.79 -29.12 -2.87
CA ASN A 51 7.45 -29.68 -2.89
C ASN A 51 6.91 -29.65 -4.34
N SER A 52 7.54 -30.39 -5.22
CA SER A 52 7.23 -30.51 -6.64
C SER A 52 5.93 -31.28 -6.96
N LYS A 53 4.88 -31.15 -6.11
CA LYS A 53 3.52 -31.68 -6.36
C LYS A 53 2.42 -30.78 -5.80
N ARG A 54 2.53 -29.46 -5.89
CA ARG A 54 1.38 -28.55 -5.79
C ARG A 54 1.06 -28.05 -7.19
N GLU A 55 -0.17 -28.23 -7.62
CA GLU A 55 -0.77 -27.58 -8.77
C GLU A 55 -0.33 -26.10 -8.79
N GLY A 56 0.19 -25.65 -9.92
CA GLY A 56 0.93 -24.43 -10.21
C GLY A 56 0.74 -23.25 -9.25
N ILE A 57 1.84 -22.70 -8.80
CA ILE A 57 1.92 -21.45 -8.01
C ILE A 57 1.10 -20.36 -8.72
N MET A 58 0.09 -19.79 -8.03
CA MET A 58 -0.80 -18.77 -8.57
C MET A 58 -0.26 -17.36 -8.29
N GLU A 59 0.92 -17.05 -8.78
CA GLU A 59 1.40 -15.67 -8.77
C GLU A 59 0.67 -14.84 -9.85
N ILE A 60 0.44 -13.56 -9.58
CA ILE A 60 -0.11 -12.62 -10.55
C ILE A 60 1.01 -11.68 -10.99
N GLN A 61 1.28 -11.63 -12.29
CA GLN A 61 2.28 -10.71 -12.84
C GLN A 61 1.60 -9.65 -13.70
N LEU A 62 1.88 -8.39 -13.40
CA LEU A 62 1.49 -7.23 -14.20
C LEU A 62 2.74 -6.74 -14.93
N GLN A 63 2.72 -6.73 -16.26
CA GLN A 63 3.88 -6.35 -17.08
C GLN A 63 3.56 -5.13 -17.94
N ASN A 64 4.21 -4.00 -17.65
CA ASN A 64 4.07 -2.71 -18.35
C ASN A 64 2.59 -2.30 -18.52
N LEU A 65 1.77 -2.60 -17.51
CA LEU A 65 0.33 -2.44 -17.59
C LEU A 65 -0.03 -0.95 -17.64
N THR A 66 -0.70 -0.55 -18.72
CA THR A 66 -1.12 0.84 -18.92
C THR A 66 -2.59 0.91 -19.29
N LYS A 67 -3.30 1.85 -18.67
CA LYS A 67 -4.68 2.18 -19.02
C LYS A 67 -4.85 3.67 -19.23
N LYS A 68 -5.35 4.02 -20.42
CA LYS A 68 -5.71 5.37 -20.80
C LYS A 68 -7.21 5.45 -21.03
N PHE A 69 -7.82 6.52 -20.57
CA PHE A 69 -9.22 6.86 -20.88
C PHE A 69 -9.28 8.14 -21.68
N PRO A 70 -10.15 8.24 -22.69
CA PRO A 70 -10.38 9.48 -23.41
C PRO A 70 -10.82 10.59 -22.45
N ASN A 71 -10.15 11.74 -22.51
CA ASN A 71 -10.57 12.88 -21.71
C ASN A 71 -11.88 13.47 -22.29
N ARG A 72 -12.94 13.43 -21.50
CA ARG A 72 -14.25 13.99 -21.90
C ARG A 72 -14.29 15.52 -21.82
N ASN A 73 -13.28 16.14 -21.23
CA ASN A 73 -13.22 17.59 -21.13
C ASN A 73 -12.66 18.19 -22.42
N ARG A 74 -13.52 18.82 -23.22
CA ARG A 74 -13.15 19.48 -24.49
C ARG A 74 -12.10 20.59 -24.35
N LYS A 75 -11.91 21.15 -23.13
CA LYS A 75 -10.92 22.22 -22.88
C LYS A 75 -9.50 21.67 -22.71
N HIS A 76 -9.37 20.40 -22.42
CA HIS A 76 -8.07 19.72 -22.24
C HIS A 76 -8.05 18.44 -23.08
N PRO A 77 -7.82 18.54 -24.41
CA PRO A 77 -7.77 17.38 -25.28
C PRO A 77 -6.57 16.52 -24.91
N GLY A 78 -6.77 15.21 -24.86
CA GLY A 78 -5.76 14.21 -24.54
C GLY A 78 -6.36 13.05 -23.74
N ASP A 79 -5.57 12.01 -23.51
CA ASP A 79 -5.97 10.87 -22.69
C ASP A 79 -5.60 11.09 -21.22
N VAL A 80 -6.48 10.64 -20.33
CA VAL A 80 -6.18 10.53 -18.90
C VAL A 80 -5.53 9.18 -18.66
N ILE A 81 -4.29 9.15 -18.20
CA ILE A 81 -3.56 7.94 -17.87
C ILE A 81 -3.93 7.55 -16.43
N ALA A 82 -4.74 6.51 -16.29
CA ALA A 82 -5.18 6.04 -14.97
C ALA A 82 -4.21 5.03 -14.35
N VAL A 83 -3.50 4.25 -15.18
CA VAL A 83 -2.42 3.32 -14.79
C VAL A 83 -1.33 3.47 -15.83
N ASN A 84 -0.07 3.64 -15.40
CA ASN A 84 1.06 3.94 -16.28
C ASN A 84 2.22 2.98 -16.02
N GLU A 85 2.52 2.13 -17.00
CA GLU A 85 3.64 1.18 -17.00
C GLU A 85 3.77 0.41 -15.67
N PHE A 86 2.65 -0.06 -15.15
CA PHE A 86 2.60 -0.71 -13.85
C PHE A 86 3.19 -2.11 -13.94
N ASN A 87 4.27 -2.33 -13.21
CA ASN A 87 5.01 -3.58 -13.16
C ASN A 87 5.02 -4.10 -11.73
N PHE A 88 4.46 -5.28 -11.50
CA PHE A 88 4.33 -5.83 -10.17
C PHE A 88 4.03 -7.32 -10.20
N THR A 89 4.66 -8.08 -9.31
CA THR A 89 4.37 -9.50 -9.09
C THR A 89 3.72 -9.67 -7.71
N ILE A 90 2.55 -10.26 -7.69
CA ILE A 90 1.79 -10.60 -6.48
C ILE A 90 2.07 -12.06 -6.16
N PRO A 91 2.75 -12.36 -5.04
CA PRO A 91 3.02 -13.74 -4.65
C PRO A 91 1.74 -14.52 -4.32
N ASP A 92 1.77 -15.83 -4.58
CA ASP A 92 0.66 -16.73 -4.26
C ASP A 92 0.31 -16.73 -2.78
N GLY A 93 -0.98 -16.79 -2.48
CA GLY A 93 -1.51 -16.92 -1.14
C GLY A 93 -1.26 -15.74 -0.21
N GLN A 94 -0.89 -14.56 -0.72
CA GLN A 94 -0.69 -13.34 0.07
C GLN A 94 -1.87 -12.37 0.00
N LEU A 95 -1.96 -11.53 1.02
CA LEU A 95 -2.90 -10.42 1.08
C LEU A 95 -2.18 -9.12 0.80
N ILE A 96 -2.54 -8.47 -0.32
CA ILE A 96 -1.91 -7.27 -0.83
C ILE A 96 -2.83 -6.07 -0.63
N GLY A 97 -2.32 -5.04 0.04
CA GLY A 97 -3.01 -3.74 0.15
C GLY A 97 -2.57 -2.79 -0.96
N LEU A 98 -3.48 -2.39 -1.84
CA LEU A 98 -3.25 -1.37 -2.86
C LEU A 98 -3.70 -0.01 -2.32
N LEU A 99 -2.74 0.87 -2.07
CA LEU A 99 -2.88 2.08 -1.28
C LEU A 99 -2.51 3.33 -2.09
N GLY A 100 -3.18 4.45 -1.85
CA GLY A 100 -2.88 5.72 -2.50
C GLY A 100 -4.03 6.72 -2.41
N PRO A 101 -3.81 7.98 -2.77
CA PRO A 101 -4.84 9.02 -2.77
C PRO A 101 -6.04 8.66 -3.65
N SER A 102 -7.17 9.35 -3.42
CA SER A 102 -8.35 9.21 -4.28
C SER A 102 -7.98 9.55 -5.72
N GLY A 103 -8.44 8.74 -6.68
CA GLY A 103 -8.17 8.97 -8.12
C GLY A 103 -6.78 8.54 -8.60
N CYS A 104 -5.93 7.92 -7.78
CA CYS A 104 -4.59 7.48 -8.23
C CYS A 104 -4.56 6.21 -9.10
N GLY A 105 -5.73 5.59 -9.42
CA GLY A 105 -5.79 4.44 -10.32
C GLY A 105 -6.05 3.08 -9.65
N LYS A 106 -6.25 2.99 -8.32
CA LYS A 106 -6.42 1.73 -7.57
C LYS A 106 -7.56 0.84 -8.11
N SER A 107 -8.79 1.35 -8.14
CA SER A 107 -9.95 0.60 -8.64
C SER A 107 -9.81 0.28 -10.13
N THR A 108 -9.15 1.16 -10.91
CA THR A 108 -8.82 0.86 -12.31
C THR A 108 -7.88 -0.34 -12.42
N THR A 109 -6.83 -0.39 -11.60
CA THR A 109 -5.89 -1.54 -11.54
C THR A 109 -6.64 -2.82 -11.16
N LEU A 110 -7.53 -2.75 -10.17
CA LEU A 110 -8.37 -3.87 -9.76
C LEU A 110 -9.27 -4.38 -10.92
N ASN A 111 -9.91 -3.44 -11.64
CA ASN A 111 -10.77 -3.76 -12.78
C ASN A 111 -9.98 -4.36 -13.96
N LEU A 112 -8.74 -3.94 -14.17
CA LEU A 112 -7.83 -4.54 -15.17
C LEU A 112 -7.50 -5.99 -14.78
N ILE A 113 -7.15 -6.25 -13.51
CA ILE A 113 -6.86 -7.60 -13.01
C ILE A 113 -8.10 -8.50 -13.12
N CYS A 114 -9.29 -7.97 -12.75
CA CYS A 114 -10.55 -8.70 -12.86
C CYS A 114 -10.96 -8.97 -14.32
N GLY A 115 -10.54 -8.12 -15.27
CA GLY A 115 -10.94 -8.19 -16.67
C GLY A 115 -12.17 -7.38 -17.03
N LEU A 116 -12.70 -6.59 -16.09
CA LEU A 116 -13.79 -5.64 -16.33
C LEU A 116 -13.34 -4.48 -17.21
N GLU A 117 -12.05 -4.16 -17.19
CA GLU A 117 -11.42 -3.20 -18.07
C GLU A 117 -10.31 -3.88 -18.87
N LYS A 118 -10.17 -3.51 -20.16
CA LYS A 118 -9.07 -3.97 -21.00
C LYS A 118 -7.91 -2.97 -20.92
N PRO A 119 -6.66 -3.42 -20.77
CA PRO A 119 -5.52 -2.51 -20.77
C PRO A 119 -5.35 -1.86 -22.15
N THR A 120 -4.78 -0.66 -22.18
CA THR A 120 -4.36 0.00 -23.41
C THR A 120 -3.08 -0.64 -23.96
N SER A 121 -2.17 -1.04 -23.05
CA SER A 121 -0.96 -1.81 -23.35
C SER A 121 -0.52 -2.60 -22.12
N GLY A 122 0.44 -3.50 -22.28
CA GLY A 122 0.93 -4.38 -21.25
C GLY A 122 0.14 -5.69 -21.15
N LYS A 123 0.54 -6.54 -20.19
CA LYS A 123 -0.01 -7.89 -20.03
C LYS A 123 -0.26 -8.24 -18.56
N ILE A 124 -1.18 -9.19 -18.36
CA ILE A 124 -1.55 -9.73 -17.06
C ILE A 124 -1.41 -11.24 -17.14
N PHE A 125 -0.66 -11.83 -16.21
CA PHE A 125 -0.47 -13.27 -16.13
C PHE A 125 -0.95 -13.81 -14.77
N PHE A 126 -1.60 -14.97 -14.80
CA PHE A 126 -1.99 -15.74 -13.62
C PHE A 126 -1.30 -17.12 -13.68
N GLY A 127 -0.37 -17.37 -12.75
CA GLY A 127 0.40 -18.63 -12.74
C GLY A 127 1.15 -18.88 -14.06
N GLY A 128 1.63 -17.82 -14.73
CA GLY A 128 2.29 -17.90 -16.02
C GLY A 128 1.37 -17.92 -17.25
N GLU A 129 0.05 -18.03 -17.08
CA GLU A 129 -0.93 -17.96 -18.15
C GLU A 129 -1.30 -16.52 -18.47
N ASP A 130 -1.21 -16.10 -19.76
CA ASP A 130 -1.63 -14.77 -20.21
C ASP A 130 -3.16 -14.65 -20.19
N VAL A 131 -3.70 -13.92 -19.22
CA VAL A 131 -5.14 -13.69 -19.06
C VAL A 131 -5.61 -12.32 -19.55
N THR A 132 -4.75 -11.57 -20.24
CA THR A 132 -5.03 -10.19 -20.67
C THR A 132 -6.31 -10.08 -21.49
N GLY A 133 -6.54 -11.01 -22.41
CA GLY A 133 -7.72 -11.06 -23.27
C GLY A 133 -8.86 -11.91 -22.75
N VAL A 134 -8.70 -12.58 -21.60
CA VAL A 134 -9.72 -13.49 -21.04
C VAL A 134 -10.82 -12.67 -20.38
N GLU A 135 -12.08 -13.03 -20.66
CA GLU A 135 -13.24 -12.37 -20.04
C GLU A 135 -13.33 -12.65 -18.53
N PRO A 136 -13.90 -11.73 -17.71
CA PRO A 136 -13.90 -11.83 -16.24
C PRO A 136 -14.42 -13.17 -15.69
N GLU A 137 -15.48 -13.70 -16.28
CA GLU A 137 -16.12 -14.96 -15.86
C GLU A 137 -15.23 -16.20 -15.98
N HIS A 138 -14.20 -16.12 -16.83
CA HIS A 138 -13.27 -17.21 -17.11
C HIS A 138 -11.89 -17.03 -16.45
N ARG A 139 -11.63 -15.86 -15.79
CA ARG A 139 -10.36 -15.61 -15.09
C ARG A 139 -10.21 -16.33 -13.75
N GLY A 140 -11.29 -16.90 -13.21
CA GLY A 140 -11.27 -17.52 -11.88
C GLY A 140 -11.11 -16.50 -10.74
N VAL A 141 -11.64 -15.32 -10.90
CA VAL A 141 -11.57 -14.19 -9.92
C VAL A 141 -12.89 -14.05 -9.18
N GLY A 142 -12.85 -13.86 -7.86
CA GLY A 142 -13.96 -13.37 -7.05
C GLY A 142 -13.78 -11.87 -6.79
N MET A 143 -14.85 -11.08 -6.96
CA MET A 143 -14.78 -9.64 -6.71
C MET A 143 -15.88 -9.17 -5.75
N VAL A 144 -15.49 -8.33 -4.80
CA VAL A 144 -16.39 -7.59 -3.90
C VAL A 144 -16.29 -6.12 -4.25
N PHE A 145 -17.40 -5.51 -4.62
CA PHE A 145 -17.50 -4.09 -4.95
C PHE A 145 -17.72 -3.24 -3.70
N GLN A 146 -17.37 -1.98 -3.76
CA GLN A 146 -17.50 -1.00 -2.68
C GLN A 146 -18.93 -0.90 -2.11
N ASN A 147 -19.95 -1.03 -2.94
CA ASN A 147 -21.37 -1.01 -2.55
C ASN A 147 -21.93 -2.42 -2.31
N TYR A 148 -21.05 -3.44 -2.15
CA TYR A 148 -21.39 -4.85 -1.99
C TYR A 148 -22.15 -5.48 -3.15
N ALA A 149 -22.85 -4.73 -3.98
CA ALA A 149 -23.64 -5.13 -5.15
C ALA A 149 -24.57 -6.35 -4.88
N LEU A 150 -25.21 -6.39 -3.70
CA LEU A 150 -26.15 -7.44 -3.34
C LEU A 150 -27.47 -7.27 -4.10
N TYR A 151 -28.09 -8.40 -4.46
CA TYR A 151 -29.42 -8.42 -5.05
C TYR A 151 -30.46 -8.21 -3.95
N PRO A 152 -31.15 -7.04 -3.87
CA PRO A 152 -31.96 -6.67 -2.70
C PRO A 152 -33.24 -7.50 -2.56
N HIS A 153 -33.72 -8.09 -3.65
CA HIS A 153 -34.90 -8.93 -3.70
C HIS A 153 -34.64 -10.41 -3.35
N LEU A 154 -33.37 -10.84 -3.39
CA LEU A 154 -32.97 -12.19 -3.05
C LEU A 154 -32.58 -12.32 -1.56
N THR A 155 -32.80 -13.50 -0.97
CA THR A 155 -32.26 -13.82 0.36
C THR A 155 -30.74 -13.93 0.35
N VAL A 156 -30.11 -13.99 1.54
CA VAL A 156 -28.66 -14.25 1.68
C VAL A 156 -28.28 -15.55 0.95
N ARG A 157 -28.99 -16.63 1.21
CA ARG A 157 -28.82 -17.93 0.55
C ARG A 157 -28.79 -17.80 -0.97
N LYS A 158 -29.78 -17.12 -1.55
CA LYS A 158 -29.88 -16.92 -3.01
C LYS A 158 -28.81 -15.99 -3.55
N ASN A 159 -28.43 -14.95 -2.79
CA ASN A 159 -27.30 -14.09 -3.17
C ASN A 159 -25.98 -14.89 -3.29
N ILE A 160 -25.72 -15.77 -2.33
CA ILE A 160 -24.51 -16.62 -2.33
C ILE A 160 -24.62 -17.69 -3.44
N MET A 161 -25.79 -18.26 -3.66
CA MET A 161 -26.03 -19.32 -4.66
C MET A 161 -25.93 -18.81 -6.10
N PHE A 162 -26.28 -17.57 -6.36
CA PHE A 162 -26.42 -16.99 -7.70
C PHE A 162 -25.23 -17.25 -8.66
N PRO A 163 -23.95 -17.14 -8.23
CA PRO A 163 -22.81 -17.47 -9.09
C PRO A 163 -22.75 -18.93 -9.50
N LEU A 164 -23.30 -19.86 -8.68
CA LEU A 164 -23.32 -21.30 -8.98
C LEU A 164 -24.44 -21.66 -9.97
N GLU A 165 -25.59 -20.99 -9.87
CA GLU A 165 -26.72 -21.19 -10.79
C GLU A 165 -26.37 -20.81 -12.24
N ASN A 166 -25.40 -19.93 -12.43
CA ASN A 166 -24.94 -19.47 -13.74
C ASN A 166 -23.85 -20.36 -14.37
N LEU A 167 -23.41 -21.43 -13.68
CA LEU A 167 -22.47 -22.40 -14.24
C LEU A 167 -23.13 -23.23 -15.34
N LYS A 168 -22.43 -23.41 -16.48
CA LYS A 168 -22.96 -24.08 -17.68
C LYS A 168 -22.11 -25.28 -18.06
N GLY A 169 -22.70 -26.15 -18.86
CA GLY A 169 -22.01 -27.30 -19.45
C GLY A 169 -21.51 -28.29 -18.38
N LYS A 170 -20.25 -28.68 -18.45
CA LYS A 170 -19.59 -29.63 -17.53
C LYS A 170 -19.41 -29.13 -16.12
N ASP A 171 -19.44 -27.80 -15.93
CA ASP A 171 -19.25 -27.18 -14.61
C ASP A 171 -20.57 -26.99 -13.85
N ARG A 172 -21.71 -27.40 -14.45
CA ARG A 172 -23.02 -27.32 -13.81
C ARG A 172 -23.09 -28.24 -12.61
N LEU A 173 -23.54 -27.72 -11.47
CA LEU A 173 -23.66 -28.42 -10.21
C LEU A 173 -25.09 -28.96 -9.98
N SER A 174 -25.22 -30.00 -9.20
CA SER A 174 -26.51 -30.47 -8.67
C SER A 174 -27.02 -29.43 -7.62
N LYS A 175 -28.34 -29.48 -7.32
CA LYS A 175 -28.90 -28.59 -6.27
C LYS A 175 -28.30 -28.88 -4.90
N GLU A 176 -28.05 -30.14 -4.60
CA GLU A 176 -27.44 -30.58 -3.34
C GLU A 176 -26.02 -30.05 -3.19
N GLU A 177 -25.24 -30.15 -4.27
CA GLU A 177 -23.86 -29.62 -4.26
C GLU A 177 -23.84 -28.09 -4.16
N MET A 178 -24.75 -27.38 -4.86
CA MET A 178 -24.86 -25.91 -4.72
C MET A 178 -25.22 -25.54 -3.28
N GLU A 179 -26.19 -26.20 -2.67
CA GLU A 179 -26.59 -25.91 -1.28
C GLU A 179 -25.48 -26.21 -0.29
N LYS A 180 -24.72 -27.27 -0.46
CA LYS A 180 -23.53 -27.57 0.34
C LYS A 180 -22.51 -26.46 0.26
N ARG A 181 -22.16 -25.99 -0.95
CA ARG A 181 -21.21 -24.89 -1.15
C ARG A 181 -21.69 -23.57 -0.54
N VAL A 182 -23.00 -23.30 -0.63
CA VAL A 182 -23.61 -22.12 0.02
C VAL A 182 -23.45 -22.20 1.54
N LEU A 183 -23.72 -23.36 2.14
CA LEU A 183 -23.54 -23.55 3.58
C LEU A 183 -22.07 -23.43 4.01
N ASP A 184 -21.16 -24.00 3.23
CA ASP A 184 -19.72 -23.90 3.51
C ASP A 184 -19.24 -22.44 3.42
N ALA A 185 -19.64 -21.72 2.38
CA ALA A 185 -19.33 -20.29 2.23
C ALA A 185 -19.95 -19.44 3.36
N ALA A 186 -21.19 -19.74 3.77
CA ALA A 186 -21.85 -19.04 4.88
C ALA A 186 -21.12 -19.28 6.22
N LYS A 187 -20.65 -20.51 6.46
CA LYS A 187 -19.84 -20.84 7.65
C LYS A 187 -18.53 -20.08 7.71
N MET A 188 -17.81 -19.96 6.58
CA MET A 188 -16.54 -19.20 6.52
C MET A 188 -16.71 -17.77 7.02
N VAL A 189 -17.88 -17.17 6.84
CA VAL A 189 -18.17 -15.77 7.19
C VAL A 189 -19.19 -15.64 8.35
N SER A 190 -19.51 -16.72 9.05
CA SER A 190 -20.45 -16.76 10.20
C SER A 190 -21.81 -16.14 9.88
N LEU A 191 -22.48 -16.64 8.84
CA LEU A 191 -23.79 -16.17 8.35
C LEU A 191 -24.88 -17.26 8.34
N GLU A 192 -24.65 -18.45 8.91
CA GLU A 192 -25.56 -19.60 8.82
C GLU A 192 -26.98 -19.27 9.25
N GLU A 193 -27.13 -18.52 10.35
CA GLU A 193 -28.43 -18.14 10.93
C GLU A 193 -29.16 -17.04 10.13
N LEU A 194 -28.47 -16.42 9.17
CA LEU A 194 -28.99 -15.28 8.41
C LEU A 194 -29.36 -15.64 6.98
N LEU A 195 -29.21 -16.91 6.57
CA LEU A 195 -29.38 -17.37 5.18
C LEU A 195 -30.74 -17.02 4.58
N ASP A 196 -31.79 -16.98 5.36
CA ASP A 196 -33.15 -16.74 4.87
C ASP A 196 -33.59 -15.26 4.96
N ARG A 197 -32.70 -14.38 5.50
CA ARG A 197 -32.93 -12.93 5.52
C ARG A 197 -32.63 -12.27 4.18
N LYS A 198 -33.19 -11.09 3.98
CA LYS A 198 -32.89 -10.21 2.83
C LYS A 198 -31.83 -9.17 3.20
N PRO A 199 -31.08 -8.62 2.22
CA PRO A 199 -30.05 -7.60 2.49
C PRO A 199 -30.51 -6.43 3.36
N ARG A 200 -31.72 -5.93 3.17
CA ARG A 200 -32.27 -4.82 3.97
C ARG A 200 -32.45 -5.12 5.47
N GLU A 201 -32.41 -6.38 5.84
CA GLU A 201 -32.57 -6.87 7.24
C GLU A 201 -31.23 -7.09 7.93
N LEU A 202 -30.13 -6.72 7.24
CA LEU A 202 -28.77 -6.94 7.68
C LEU A 202 -28.05 -5.62 7.96
N SER A 203 -27.14 -5.63 8.95
CA SER A 203 -26.18 -4.54 9.15
C SER A 203 -25.19 -4.43 7.98
N GLY A 204 -24.49 -3.29 7.84
CA GLY A 204 -23.50 -3.10 6.78
C GLY A 204 -22.41 -4.18 6.77
N GLY A 205 -21.88 -4.57 7.94
CA GLY A 205 -20.88 -5.63 8.01
C GLY A 205 -21.44 -7.03 7.69
N GLN A 206 -22.72 -7.29 7.99
CA GLN A 206 -23.38 -8.52 7.56
C GLN A 206 -23.57 -8.54 6.04
N GLN A 207 -23.97 -7.42 5.42
CA GLN A 207 -24.07 -7.29 3.97
C GLN A 207 -22.72 -7.51 3.29
N GLN A 208 -21.65 -6.96 3.83
CA GLN A 208 -20.29 -7.18 3.34
C GLN A 208 -19.90 -8.65 3.42
N ARG A 209 -20.15 -9.32 4.54
CA ARG A 209 -19.88 -10.77 4.68
C ARG A 209 -20.66 -11.59 3.65
N VAL A 210 -21.89 -11.22 3.33
CA VAL A 210 -22.66 -11.86 2.24
C VAL A 210 -21.97 -11.68 0.89
N ALA A 211 -21.45 -10.47 0.60
CA ALA A 211 -20.71 -10.20 -0.64
C ALA A 211 -19.42 -11.01 -0.73
N ILE A 212 -18.69 -11.14 0.39
CA ILE A 212 -17.50 -12.00 0.47
C ILE A 212 -17.85 -13.46 0.26
N ALA A 213 -18.88 -14.00 0.94
CA ALA A 213 -19.34 -15.38 0.76
C ALA A 213 -19.74 -15.66 -0.70
N ARG A 214 -20.46 -14.71 -1.34
CA ARG A 214 -20.81 -14.80 -2.76
C ARG A 214 -19.60 -14.84 -3.67
N ALA A 215 -18.56 -14.07 -3.37
CA ALA A 215 -17.32 -14.09 -4.14
C ALA A 215 -16.54 -15.41 -3.94
N LEU A 216 -16.58 -15.98 -2.74
CA LEU A 216 -15.85 -17.19 -2.36
C LEU A 216 -16.55 -18.49 -2.78
N VAL A 217 -17.88 -18.51 -2.98
CA VAL A 217 -18.66 -19.73 -3.19
C VAL A 217 -18.19 -20.59 -4.37
N LYS A 218 -17.54 -19.97 -5.37
CA LYS A 218 -16.89 -20.65 -6.50
C LYS A 218 -15.45 -21.08 -6.22
N MET A 219 -14.91 -20.80 -5.02
CA MET A 219 -13.50 -21.00 -4.66
C MET A 219 -12.57 -20.39 -5.72
N PRO A 220 -12.56 -19.06 -5.86
CA PRO A 220 -11.75 -18.38 -6.85
C PRO A 220 -10.26 -18.55 -6.58
N ARG A 221 -9.43 -18.43 -7.61
CA ARG A 221 -7.98 -18.39 -7.48
C ARG A 221 -7.49 -17.07 -6.87
N VAL A 222 -8.22 -15.99 -7.16
CA VAL A 222 -7.90 -14.61 -6.73
C VAL A 222 -9.13 -13.95 -6.17
N LEU A 223 -9.02 -13.29 -5.02
CA LEU A 223 -10.07 -12.49 -4.42
C LEU A 223 -9.71 -11.01 -4.49
N LEU A 224 -10.57 -10.21 -5.09
CA LEU A 224 -10.43 -8.77 -5.24
C LEU A 224 -11.47 -8.03 -4.40
N LEU A 225 -11.03 -7.08 -3.59
CA LEU A 225 -11.89 -6.32 -2.69
C LEU A 225 -11.71 -4.82 -2.98
N ASP A 226 -12.72 -4.17 -3.53
CA ASP A 226 -12.68 -2.73 -3.83
C ASP A 226 -13.28 -1.93 -2.68
N GLU A 227 -12.43 -1.27 -1.90
CA GLU A 227 -12.78 -0.48 -0.69
C GLU A 227 -13.77 -1.18 0.25
N PRO A 228 -13.48 -2.41 0.68
CA PRO A 228 -14.47 -3.24 1.37
C PRO A 228 -14.92 -2.67 2.72
N LEU A 229 -14.17 -1.75 3.32
CA LEU A 229 -14.41 -1.25 4.68
C LEU A 229 -14.94 0.19 4.72
N SER A 230 -15.04 0.87 3.57
CA SER A 230 -15.35 2.31 3.49
C SER A 230 -16.74 2.70 4.05
N ASN A 231 -17.72 1.79 3.97
CA ASN A 231 -19.11 2.05 4.37
C ASN A 231 -19.44 1.57 5.80
N LEU A 232 -18.43 1.30 6.63
CA LEU A 232 -18.58 0.77 7.98
C LEU A 232 -18.19 1.79 9.05
N ASP A 233 -18.86 1.75 10.20
CA ASP A 233 -18.41 2.47 11.39
C ASP A 233 -17.06 1.91 11.92
N ALA A 234 -16.37 2.68 12.77
CA ALA A 234 -15.02 2.35 13.23
C ALA A 234 -14.92 0.98 13.93
N ARG A 235 -15.91 0.62 14.76
CA ARG A 235 -15.91 -0.66 15.48
C ARG A 235 -16.10 -1.84 14.51
N LEU A 236 -17.08 -1.70 13.62
CA LEU A 236 -17.40 -2.74 12.66
C LEU A 236 -16.28 -2.90 11.61
N ARG A 237 -15.62 -1.79 11.25
CA ARG A 237 -14.44 -1.78 10.35
C ARG A 237 -13.30 -2.62 10.94
N LEU A 238 -12.99 -2.46 12.24
CA LEU A 238 -11.97 -3.25 12.91
C LEU A 238 -12.30 -4.74 12.88
N GLN A 239 -13.53 -5.12 13.25
CA GLN A 239 -13.95 -6.51 13.23
C GLN A 239 -13.91 -7.14 11.83
N THR A 240 -14.37 -6.41 10.83
CA THR A 240 -14.39 -6.90 9.45
C THR A 240 -12.99 -7.02 8.85
N ARG A 241 -12.07 -6.14 9.24
CA ARG A 241 -10.65 -6.20 8.88
C ARG A 241 -10.01 -7.49 9.37
N GLU A 242 -10.23 -7.85 10.63
CA GLU A 242 -9.75 -9.10 11.21
C GLU A 242 -10.37 -10.32 10.51
N GLU A 243 -11.66 -10.25 10.17
CA GLU A 243 -12.39 -11.28 9.46
C GLU A 243 -11.81 -11.53 8.04
N ILE A 244 -11.55 -10.48 7.27
CA ILE A 244 -10.91 -10.58 5.94
C ILE A 244 -9.54 -11.28 6.08
N ARG A 245 -8.75 -10.88 7.09
CA ARG A 245 -7.45 -11.51 7.33
C ARG A 245 -7.57 -12.98 7.72
N ARG A 246 -8.54 -13.32 8.56
CA ARG A 246 -8.84 -14.71 8.96
C ARG A 246 -9.20 -15.56 7.75
N ILE A 247 -10.17 -15.10 6.94
CA ILE A 247 -10.63 -15.81 5.73
C ILE A 247 -9.46 -16.07 4.78
N GLN A 248 -8.63 -15.03 4.52
CA GLN A 248 -7.48 -15.16 3.65
C GLN A 248 -6.46 -16.19 4.16
N ARG A 249 -6.18 -16.20 5.49
CA ARG A 249 -5.27 -17.18 6.11
C ARG A 249 -5.78 -18.60 6.03
N GLU A 250 -7.09 -18.82 6.24
CA GLU A 250 -7.74 -20.11 6.17
C GLU A 250 -7.81 -20.65 4.73
N THR A 251 -8.18 -19.80 3.78
CA THR A 251 -8.37 -20.20 2.38
C THR A 251 -7.08 -20.23 1.57
N LYS A 252 -6.07 -19.47 1.98
CA LYS A 252 -4.82 -19.24 1.22
C LYS A 252 -5.04 -18.64 -0.19
N ILE A 253 -6.21 -18.03 -0.43
CA ILE A 253 -6.50 -17.36 -1.70
C ILE A 253 -5.68 -16.07 -1.79
N THR A 254 -4.98 -15.89 -2.92
CA THR A 254 -4.32 -14.62 -3.23
C THR A 254 -5.34 -13.50 -3.23
N THR A 255 -5.19 -12.54 -2.34
CA THR A 255 -6.18 -11.48 -2.11
C THR A 255 -5.57 -10.11 -2.35
N ILE A 256 -6.25 -9.28 -3.13
CA ILE A 256 -5.88 -7.87 -3.33
C ILE A 256 -7.03 -7.03 -2.82
N PHE A 257 -6.75 -6.11 -1.91
CA PHE A 257 -7.76 -5.14 -1.51
C PHE A 257 -7.28 -3.72 -1.72
N VAL A 258 -8.21 -2.89 -2.13
CA VAL A 258 -8.01 -1.46 -2.34
C VAL A 258 -8.53 -0.71 -1.13
N THR A 259 -7.77 0.24 -0.63
CA THR A 259 -8.20 1.17 0.40
C THR A 259 -7.52 2.52 0.25
N HIS A 260 -8.12 3.56 0.80
CA HIS A 260 -7.49 4.85 1.03
C HIS A 260 -7.07 5.04 2.50
N ASP A 261 -7.45 4.09 3.37
CA ASP A 261 -7.10 4.09 4.79
C ASP A 261 -5.78 3.34 5.01
N GLN A 262 -4.80 4.07 5.52
CA GLN A 262 -3.45 3.54 5.80
C GLN A 262 -3.48 2.48 6.88
N GLU A 263 -4.27 2.68 7.96
CA GLU A 263 -4.32 1.76 9.09
C GLU A 263 -4.87 0.40 8.67
N GLU A 264 -5.84 0.39 7.74
CA GLU A 264 -6.34 -0.83 7.13
C GLU A 264 -5.22 -1.58 6.42
N ALA A 265 -4.52 -0.91 5.49
CA ALA A 265 -3.46 -1.53 4.71
C ALA A 265 -2.30 -2.01 5.58
N LEU A 266 -1.81 -1.15 6.49
CA LEU A 266 -0.66 -1.46 7.34
C LEU A 266 -0.93 -2.61 8.31
N SER A 267 -2.20 -2.81 8.72
CA SER A 267 -2.52 -3.79 9.77
C SER A 267 -2.74 -5.22 9.29
N ILE A 268 -3.26 -5.42 8.07
CA ILE A 268 -3.63 -6.76 7.61
C ILE A 268 -2.86 -7.28 6.40
N SER A 269 -2.20 -6.41 5.64
CA SER A 269 -1.48 -6.82 4.43
C SER A 269 -0.19 -7.57 4.73
N ASP A 270 0.16 -8.51 3.88
CA ASP A 270 1.50 -9.09 3.82
C ASP A 270 2.46 -8.16 3.08
N LEU A 271 1.97 -7.53 2.00
CA LEU A 271 2.65 -6.47 1.25
C LEU A 271 1.70 -5.30 1.00
N ILE A 272 2.23 -4.10 0.94
CA ILE A 272 1.51 -2.91 0.48
C ILE A 272 2.14 -2.37 -0.79
N VAL A 273 1.29 -1.84 -1.65
CA VAL A 273 1.63 -1.20 -2.92
C VAL A 273 1.15 0.23 -2.86
N VAL A 274 2.07 1.18 -2.79
CA VAL A 274 1.74 2.61 -2.74
C VAL A 274 1.72 3.17 -4.16
N MET A 275 0.59 3.79 -4.53
CA MET A 275 0.38 4.40 -5.85
C MET A 275 0.17 5.91 -5.76
N LYS A 276 0.69 6.62 -6.77
CA LYS A 276 0.41 8.04 -7.01
C LYS A 276 0.23 8.28 -8.51
N GLU A 277 -0.90 8.90 -8.91
CA GLU A 277 -1.15 9.31 -10.31
C GLU A 277 -0.91 8.19 -11.35
N GLY A 278 -1.40 6.99 -11.05
CA GLY A 278 -1.24 5.82 -11.91
C GLY A 278 0.13 5.16 -11.87
N ILE A 279 1.06 5.68 -11.08
CA ILE A 279 2.44 5.20 -11.00
C ILE A 279 2.68 4.50 -9.66
N LEU A 280 3.37 3.37 -9.72
CA LEU A 280 3.89 2.68 -8.55
C LEU A 280 4.97 3.52 -7.88
N GLN A 281 4.82 3.79 -6.58
CA GLN A 281 5.79 4.52 -5.78
C GLN A 281 6.70 3.61 -4.95
N GLN A 282 6.12 2.64 -4.28
CA GLN A 282 6.86 1.68 -3.46
C GLN A 282 6.04 0.41 -3.23
N ILE A 283 6.73 -0.71 -3.11
CA ILE A 283 6.19 -2.01 -2.65
C ILE A 283 7.06 -2.52 -1.52
N GLY A 284 6.46 -3.14 -0.53
CA GLY A 284 7.18 -3.80 0.55
C GLY A 284 6.25 -4.26 1.66
N LYS A 285 6.82 -4.85 2.69
CA LYS A 285 6.08 -5.13 3.91
C LYS A 285 5.66 -3.82 4.56
N PRO A 286 4.48 -3.78 5.22
CA PRO A 286 3.94 -2.55 5.81
C PRO A 286 4.96 -1.77 6.64
N GLN A 287 5.65 -2.44 7.56
CA GLN A 287 6.64 -1.80 8.43
C GLN A 287 7.87 -1.31 7.66
N GLU A 288 8.34 -2.06 6.65
CA GLU A 288 9.49 -1.66 5.83
C GLU A 288 9.18 -0.38 5.04
N VAL A 289 7.99 -0.29 4.44
CA VAL A 289 7.59 0.91 3.67
C VAL A 289 7.42 2.13 4.59
N TYR A 290 6.96 1.93 5.82
CA TYR A 290 6.85 2.99 6.82
C TYR A 290 8.23 3.48 7.31
N ASP A 291 9.12 2.54 7.66
CA ASP A 291 10.44 2.83 8.24
C ASP A 291 11.49 3.21 7.17
N GLN A 292 11.27 2.81 5.91
CA GLN A 292 12.19 3.06 4.79
C GLN A 292 11.44 3.60 3.56
N PRO A 293 10.82 4.79 3.65
CA PRO A 293 10.11 5.36 2.51
C PRO A 293 11.08 5.67 1.36
N ALA A 294 10.73 5.22 0.15
CA ALA A 294 11.54 5.41 -1.05
C ALA A 294 11.61 6.87 -1.52
N ASN A 295 10.63 7.68 -1.17
CA ASN A 295 10.58 9.09 -1.52
C ASN A 295 9.72 9.90 -0.54
N LEU A 296 9.79 11.22 -0.65
CA LEU A 296 9.05 12.15 0.20
C LEU A 296 7.52 11.94 0.13
N PHE A 297 7.00 11.57 -1.05
CA PHE A 297 5.57 11.29 -1.18
C PHE A 297 5.15 10.11 -0.29
N VAL A 298 5.85 8.99 -0.35
CA VAL A 298 5.55 7.82 0.49
C VAL A 298 5.68 8.17 1.97
N ALA A 299 6.74 8.92 2.33
CA ALA A 299 6.96 9.38 3.70
C ALA A 299 5.81 10.23 4.24
N LYS A 300 5.30 11.17 3.42
CA LYS A 300 4.17 12.07 3.76
C LYS A 300 2.83 11.34 3.74
N PHE A 301 2.68 10.36 2.86
CA PHE A 301 1.44 9.64 2.68
C PHE A 301 1.19 8.62 3.80
N LEU A 302 2.23 8.04 4.40
CA LEU A 302 2.11 7.04 5.46
C LEU A 302 2.38 7.63 6.85
N GLY A 303 1.48 7.35 7.78
CA GLY A 303 1.55 7.73 9.20
C GLY A 303 0.47 8.73 9.62
N THR A 304 -0.08 8.50 10.82
CA THR A 304 -1.06 9.39 11.47
C THR A 304 -0.59 9.66 12.91
N PRO A 305 -0.14 10.88 13.22
CA PRO A 305 0.04 12.05 12.35
C PRO A 305 1.08 11.85 11.23
N PRO A 306 1.01 12.65 10.13
CA PRO A 306 1.99 12.55 9.06
C PRO A 306 3.39 13.00 9.51
N ILE A 307 4.39 12.61 8.72
CA ILE A 307 5.78 13.04 8.93
C ILE A 307 5.89 14.57 8.92
N ASN A 308 6.67 15.12 9.82
CA ASN A 308 6.99 16.55 9.81
C ASN A 308 8.11 16.83 8.80
N VAL A 309 7.91 17.83 7.95
CA VAL A 309 8.81 18.14 6.84
C VAL A 309 9.40 19.54 7.03
N PHE A 310 10.72 19.63 6.83
CA PHE A 310 11.48 20.86 7.00
C PHE A 310 12.40 21.10 5.80
N SER A 311 12.56 22.37 5.44
CA SER A 311 13.64 22.78 4.56
C SER A 311 14.96 22.74 5.33
N GLY A 312 15.96 22.08 4.79
CA GLY A 312 17.27 21.91 5.41
C GLY A 312 18.41 21.99 4.42
N LYS A 313 19.63 21.99 4.95
CA LYS A 313 20.86 21.93 4.16
C LYS A 313 21.89 21.04 4.84
N VAL A 314 22.72 20.40 4.06
CA VAL A 314 23.96 19.79 4.52
C VAL A 314 25.10 20.76 4.27
N THR A 315 25.91 21.03 5.29
CA THR A 315 27.12 21.86 5.19
C THR A 315 28.20 21.28 6.09
N ASP A 316 29.35 20.98 5.55
CA ASP A 316 30.48 20.36 6.28
C ASP A 316 30.07 19.10 7.05
N GLY A 317 29.24 18.24 6.43
CA GLY A 317 28.73 17.01 7.07
C GLY A 317 27.68 17.24 8.17
N GLN A 318 27.22 18.49 8.36
CA GLN A 318 26.18 18.84 9.32
C GLN A 318 24.83 19.01 8.61
N VAL A 319 23.81 18.29 9.08
CA VAL A 319 22.43 18.48 8.64
C VAL A 319 21.81 19.61 9.47
N LYS A 320 21.45 20.69 8.81
CA LYS A 320 20.90 21.89 9.44
C LYS A 320 19.43 22.09 9.04
N ILE A 321 18.62 22.47 10.02
CA ILE A 321 17.26 23.00 9.82
C ILE A 321 17.28 24.46 10.32
N GLY A 322 17.08 25.42 9.41
CA GLY A 322 17.42 26.79 9.72
C GLY A 322 18.91 26.97 10.03
N GLU A 323 19.24 27.52 11.19
CA GLU A 323 20.63 27.65 11.66
C GLU A 323 21.05 26.52 12.62
N GLU A 324 20.13 25.63 13.00
CA GLU A 324 20.36 24.59 14.01
C GLU A 324 20.93 23.34 13.37
N THR A 325 22.07 22.81 13.91
CA THR A 325 22.60 21.51 13.52
C THR A 325 21.84 20.43 14.26
N VAL A 326 20.99 19.71 13.52
CA VAL A 326 20.11 18.68 14.10
C VAL A 326 20.75 17.29 14.08
N LEU A 327 21.54 16.99 13.05
CA LEU A 327 22.23 15.69 12.88
C LEU A 327 23.54 15.89 12.10
N LEU A 328 24.33 14.80 12.01
CA LEU A 328 25.52 14.70 11.18
C LEU A 328 25.27 13.62 10.10
N ALA A 329 25.77 13.86 8.89
CA ALA A 329 25.70 12.95 7.77
C ALA A 329 26.98 13.02 6.92
N ASP A 330 27.39 11.89 6.37
CA ASP A 330 28.51 11.84 5.42
C ASP A 330 27.97 12.08 4.01
N LEU A 331 27.71 13.37 3.72
CA LEU A 331 27.16 13.86 2.46
C LEU A 331 27.87 15.16 2.03
N PRO A 332 27.98 15.41 0.71
CA PRO A 332 28.45 16.70 0.21
C PRO A 332 27.43 17.81 0.55
N ASP A 333 27.92 19.06 0.51
CA ASP A 333 27.09 20.22 0.72
C ASP A 333 25.96 20.29 -0.30
N GLN A 334 24.72 20.32 0.18
CA GLN A 334 23.53 20.36 -0.66
C GLN A 334 22.28 20.80 0.10
N GLU A 335 21.28 21.27 -0.63
CA GLU A 335 19.93 21.47 -0.08
C GLU A 335 19.21 20.13 0.04
N VAL A 336 18.53 19.92 1.16
CA VAL A 336 17.78 18.70 1.45
C VAL A 336 16.42 19.03 2.04
N THR A 337 15.47 18.14 1.84
CA THR A 337 14.22 18.10 2.62
C THR A 337 14.39 17.13 3.76
N VAL A 338 14.21 17.59 5.00
CA VAL A 338 14.34 16.76 6.21
C VAL A 338 12.94 16.31 6.66
N GLY A 339 12.70 15.02 6.65
CA GLY A 339 11.47 14.43 7.17
C GLY A 339 11.72 13.83 8.56
N ILE A 340 10.89 14.19 9.55
CA ILE A 340 10.99 13.66 10.91
C ILE A 340 9.65 13.04 11.30
N ARG A 341 9.62 11.71 11.58
CA ARG A 341 8.42 11.06 12.09
C ARG A 341 7.98 11.67 13.42
N PRO A 342 6.68 11.74 13.74
CA PRO A 342 6.19 12.28 15.02
C PRO A 342 6.84 11.63 16.26
N GLU A 343 7.08 10.33 16.23
CA GLU A 343 7.76 9.58 17.28
C GLU A 343 9.29 9.69 17.27
N GLY A 344 9.83 10.43 16.30
CA GLY A 344 11.27 10.71 16.17
C GLY A 344 11.79 11.81 17.07
N PHE A 345 10.90 12.59 17.67
CA PHE A 345 11.24 13.65 18.61
C PHE A 345 11.40 13.10 20.04
N VAL A 346 12.41 13.55 20.72
CA VAL A 346 12.64 13.30 22.15
C VAL A 346 12.76 14.67 22.83
N VAL A 347 11.89 14.95 23.80
CA VAL A 347 12.00 16.18 24.60
C VAL A 347 13.28 16.11 25.41
N ASP A 348 14.13 17.13 25.27
CA ASP A 348 15.49 17.14 25.81
C ASP A 348 15.89 18.59 26.01
N GLU A 349 16.14 19.01 27.25
CA GLU A 349 16.53 20.38 27.60
C GLU A 349 17.86 20.79 26.95
N ASP A 350 18.75 19.82 26.72
CA ASP A 350 20.02 20.00 26.00
C ASP A 350 19.90 19.77 24.49
N GLY A 351 18.67 19.54 24.00
CA GLY A 351 18.38 19.27 22.59
C GLY A 351 18.80 20.42 21.67
N THR A 352 19.32 20.06 20.50
CA THR A 352 19.83 21.04 19.53
C THR A 352 18.73 21.58 18.61
N PHE A 353 17.51 21.06 18.66
CA PHE A 353 16.41 21.46 17.80
C PHE A 353 15.31 22.15 18.62
N SER A 354 15.13 23.46 18.44
CA SER A 354 14.18 24.27 19.19
C SER A 354 12.92 24.58 18.38
N CYS A 355 11.76 24.51 19.02
CA CYS A 355 10.47 24.81 18.39
C CYS A 355 9.62 25.67 19.31
N ALA A 356 8.87 26.60 18.74
CA ALA A 356 7.90 27.38 19.51
C ALA A 356 6.69 26.50 19.88
N LEU A 357 6.45 26.32 21.19
CA LEU A 357 5.34 25.53 21.70
C LEU A 357 4.01 26.23 21.41
N LYS A 358 3.06 25.49 20.82
CA LYS A 358 1.68 25.96 20.57
C LYS A 358 0.66 25.32 21.51
N GLY A 359 0.88 24.09 21.90
CA GLY A 359 -0.04 23.35 22.76
C GLY A 359 0.38 21.91 22.99
N ILE A 360 -0.32 21.28 23.91
CA ILE A 360 -0.12 19.88 24.31
C ILE A 360 -1.48 19.19 24.31
N GLU A 361 -1.58 18.09 23.57
CA GLU A 361 -2.79 17.27 23.48
C GLU A 361 -2.51 15.91 24.11
N VAL A 362 -3.33 15.49 25.05
CA VAL A 362 -3.20 14.16 25.68
C VAL A 362 -4.01 13.14 24.90
N LEU A 363 -3.35 12.13 24.34
CA LEU A 363 -3.93 11.08 23.51
C LEU A 363 -3.87 9.73 24.22
N GLY A 364 -4.59 9.61 25.33
CA GLY A 364 -4.55 8.42 26.19
C GLY A 364 -3.20 8.27 26.89
N ARG A 365 -2.39 7.27 26.48
CA ARG A 365 -1.05 7.05 27.03
C ARG A 365 0.04 7.92 26.40
N ASP A 366 -0.23 8.46 25.22
CA ASP A 366 0.74 9.25 24.46
C ASP A 366 0.37 10.74 24.55
N ILE A 367 1.36 11.59 24.41
CA ILE A 367 1.22 13.04 24.42
C ILE A 367 1.65 13.57 23.04
N SER A 368 0.80 14.37 22.42
CA SER A 368 1.11 15.10 21.20
C SER A 368 1.51 16.54 21.55
N ILE A 369 2.79 16.88 21.38
CA ILE A 369 3.26 18.23 21.45
C ILE A 369 3.04 18.89 20.10
N VAL A 370 2.26 19.95 20.08
CA VAL A 370 2.04 20.79 18.91
C VAL A 370 2.94 22.01 19.00
N ALA A 371 3.82 22.17 18.03
CA ALA A 371 4.80 23.25 18.00
C ALA A 371 4.90 23.86 16.60
N SER A 372 5.69 24.90 16.42
CA SER A 372 6.00 25.47 15.11
C SER A 372 7.48 25.77 14.98
N HIS A 373 7.96 25.71 13.73
CA HIS A 373 9.33 26.06 13.38
C HIS A 373 9.33 26.81 12.03
N PRO A 374 10.13 27.87 11.84
CA PRO A 374 10.12 28.68 10.61
C PRO A 374 10.46 27.88 9.34
N ALA A 375 11.33 26.88 9.43
CA ALA A 375 11.72 26.03 8.31
C ALA A 375 10.74 24.86 8.06
N ALA A 376 9.67 24.70 8.86
CA ALA A 376 8.68 23.64 8.64
C ALA A 376 7.79 23.98 7.44
N GLU A 377 7.48 22.95 6.63
CA GLU A 377 6.54 23.07 5.51
C GLU A 377 5.12 23.42 5.99
N ASN A 378 4.71 22.83 7.10
CA ASN A 378 3.40 23.07 7.71
C ASN A 378 3.49 24.10 8.84
N ALA A 379 2.42 24.89 9.02
CA ALA A 379 2.32 25.87 10.09
C ALA A 379 2.43 25.28 11.51
N SER A 380 2.24 23.97 11.66
CA SER A 380 2.39 23.23 12.91
C SER A 380 3.05 21.89 12.67
N ILE A 381 3.95 21.52 13.56
CA ILE A 381 4.56 20.19 13.66
C ILE A 381 3.96 19.44 14.83
N ARG A 382 3.99 18.12 14.78
CA ARG A 382 3.51 17.24 15.85
C ARG A 382 4.62 16.28 16.27
N ALA A 383 4.93 16.28 17.57
CA ALA A 383 5.81 15.29 18.18
C ALA A 383 5.00 14.38 19.10
N ILE A 384 5.09 13.09 18.88
CA ILE A 384 4.43 12.08 19.74
C ILE A 384 5.47 11.56 20.74
N VAL A 385 5.21 11.80 22.02
CA VAL A 385 6.11 11.42 23.10
C VAL A 385 5.34 10.57 24.13
N GLY A 386 6.02 9.59 24.73
CA GLY A 386 5.43 8.84 25.83
C GLY A 386 5.16 9.75 27.04
N SER A 387 4.48 9.21 28.07
CA SER A 387 4.14 9.98 29.28
C SER A 387 5.40 10.63 29.89
N ILE A 388 5.49 11.94 29.72
CA ILE A 388 6.53 12.79 30.33
C ILE A 388 5.89 13.50 31.54
N ARG A 389 6.61 13.67 32.64
CA ARG A 389 6.26 14.67 33.63
C ARG A 389 6.47 16.04 32.96
N LEU A 390 5.40 16.57 32.40
CA LEU A 390 5.41 17.93 31.90
C LEU A 390 5.48 18.86 33.10
N ASN A 391 6.60 19.52 33.32
CA ASN A 391 6.64 20.65 34.23
C ASN A 391 5.69 21.73 33.68
N GLN A 392 4.75 22.21 34.51
CA GLN A 392 3.73 23.18 34.09
C GLN A 392 4.35 24.54 33.64
N ASP A 393 5.64 24.73 33.84
CA ASP A 393 6.43 25.91 33.45
C ASP A 393 7.13 25.77 32.09
N MET A 394 6.63 24.89 31.17
CA MET A 394 7.19 24.88 29.83
C MET A 394 7.00 26.25 29.17
N ALA A 395 8.09 27.00 29.17
CA ALA A 395 8.22 28.31 28.52
C ALA A 395 7.83 28.22 27.04
N GLN A 396 7.65 29.34 26.36
CA GLN A 396 7.21 29.49 24.98
C GLN A 396 7.97 28.61 23.92
N ALA A 397 9.02 27.86 24.32
CA ALA A 397 9.80 26.99 23.47
C ALA A 397 10.00 25.59 24.07
N VAL A 398 10.06 24.59 23.20
CA VAL A 398 10.39 23.20 23.49
C VAL A 398 11.64 22.79 22.71
N PHE A 399 12.56 22.10 23.39
CA PHE A 399 13.79 21.59 22.80
C PHE A 399 13.70 20.08 22.58
N PHE A 400 14.25 19.64 21.45
CA PHE A 400 14.24 18.25 21.06
C PHE A 400 15.64 17.77 20.69
N SER A 401 15.94 16.54 21.05
CA SER A 401 16.89 15.70 20.35
C SER A 401 16.14 14.76 19.39
N LEU A 402 16.79 14.28 18.33
CA LEU A 402 16.15 13.45 17.30
C LEU A 402 16.63 12.01 17.35
N LYS A 403 15.70 11.07 17.10
CA LYS A 403 16.02 9.65 16.85
C LYS A 403 16.48 9.51 15.40
N THR A 404 17.71 9.10 15.18
CA THR A 404 18.31 9.01 13.84
C THR A 404 17.58 8.06 12.88
N ASP A 405 17.01 6.98 13.40
CA ASP A 405 16.22 6.00 12.67
C ASP A 405 14.81 6.48 12.26
N LYS A 406 14.39 7.64 12.75
CA LYS A 406 13.10 8.28 12.44
C LYS A 406 13.24 9.60 11.69
N VAL A 407 14.46 9.91 11.24
CA VAL A 407 14.76 11.07 10.39
C VAL A 407 15.19 10.61 9.01
N PHE A 408 14.64 11.24 8.00
CA PHE A 408 14.88 10.92 6.60
C PHE A 408 15.30 12.16 5.82
N LEU A 409 16.29 11.99 4.95
CA LEU A 409 16.72 13.04 4.03
C LEU A 409 16.20 12.72 2.64
N PHE A 410 15.70 13.76 1.98
CA PHE A 410 15.23 13.67 0.60
C PHE A 410 15.88 14.79 -0.23
N ASP A 411 16.14 14.51 -1.49
CA ASP A 411 16.56 15.51 -2.44
C ASP A 411 15.51 16.64 -2.53
N ALA A 412 15.94 17.89 -2.41
CA ALA A 412 15.03 19.02 -2.40
C ALA A 412 14.35 19.28 -3.75
N LYS A 413 14.89 18.73 -4.87
CA LYS A 413 14.38 18.95 -6.22
C LYS A 413 13.33 17.94 -6.63
N ASP A 414 13.58 16.65 -6.36
CA ASP A 414 12.75 15.56 -6.86
C ASP A 414 12.10 14.72 -5.75
N GLY A 415 12.47 14.94 -4.49
CA GLY A 415 11.94 14.23 -3.33
C GLY A 415 12.41 12.77 -3.22
N SER A 416 13.42 12.35 -3.97
CA SER A 416 14.01 11.02 -3.84
C SER A 416 14.72 10.87 -2.51
N ARG A 417 14.73 9.67 -1.95
CA ARG A 417 15.41 9.36 -0.70
C ARG A 417 16.92 9.49 -0.86
N ILE A 418 17.57 10.19 0.07
CA ILE A 418 19.03 10.20 0.21
C ILE A 418 19.40 9.22 1.31
N GLU A 419 20.03 8.11 0.92
CA GLU A 419 20.51 7.10 1.86
C GLU A 419 21.84 7.54 2.47
N THR A 420 21.88 7.67 3.78
CA THR A 420 23.08 7.98 4.56
C THR A 420 22.91 7.57 6.01
N ALA A 421 24.03 7.28 6.66
CA ALA A 421 24.04 7.04 8.10
C ALA A 421 23.99 8.38 8.86
N LEU A 422 22.89 8.60 9.57
CA LEU A 422 22.70 9.78 10.40
C LEU A 422 23.27 9.55 11.80
N LYS A 423 23.97 10.55 12.36
CA LYS A 423 24.53 10.54 13.71
C LYS A 423 24.04 11.76 14.48
N ARG A 424 23.91 11.63 15.79
CA ARG A 424 23.62 12.79 16.65
C ARG A 424 24.88 13.67 16.75
N PRO A 425 24.74 15.01 16.75
CA PRO A 425 25.85 15.88 17.11
C PRO A 425 26.26 15.59 18.55
N ALA A 426 27.55 15.77 18.85
CA ALA A 426 28.02 15.70 20.23
C ALA A 426 27.27 16.77 21.04
N GLY A 427 26.54 16.35 22.08
CA GLY A 427 25.81 17.25 22.96
C GLY A 427 26.76 18.34 23.49
N LYS A 428 26.28 19.56 23.66
CA LYS A 428 26.98 20.59 24.41
C LYS A 428 27.15 20.04 25.82
N ARG A 429 28.36 19.47 26.13
CA ARG A 429 28.77 19.32 27.52
C ARG A 429 28.95 20.74 28.07
N SER A 430 28.01 21.15 28.93
CA SER A 430 28.18 22.32 29.79
C SER A 430 29.38 22.18 30.70
#